data_a03a0a1ac79746dbc42c234e5f3095a4
#
_entry.id   a03a0a1ac79746dbc42c234e5f3095a4
#
_cell.length_a   1.000
_cell.length_b   1.000
_cell.length_c   1.000
_cell.angle_alpha   90.00
_cell.angle_beta   90.00
_cell.angle_gamma   90.00
#
_symmetry.space_group_name_H-M   'P 1'
#
loop_
_entity.id
_entity.type
_entity.pdbx_description
1 polymer ?
#
loop_
_entity_poly.entity_id
_entity_poly.type
_entity_poly.pdbx_seq_one_letter_code
_entity_poly.pdbx_strand_id
1 'polypeptide(L)'
;RILRFALVERLWITEGMSSSTDLEQIESRIVELVKDFVTPHADDAVASSCKDVADAVARQAVTSSEGGKRLRALLTLDSFRAFAADAAKEADFDAVLDLACAVEVFQTAALVHDDIIDDSDLRRGRPSAHRALASGTHSDAIGRGLGIMLGDMLATSSVDIANRAARRLSRSDDVVGAFLTMHREVEIGQVLDLAVELNPLDDPEELVRASLNVFRWKTASYTTIAPL
;
A
#
# COMPACT_ATOMS: atom_id res chain seq x y z
N ARG A 1 2.21 -27.33 -3.65
CA ARG A 1 2.59 -26.56 -4.86
C ARG A 1 1.59 -26.72 -6.02
N ILE A 2 1.01 -27.88 -6.21
CA ILE A 2 0.01 -28.16 -7.29
C ILE A 2 -1.35 -27.50 -6.98
N LEU A 3 -1.74 -27.40 -5.72
CA LEU A 3 -2.98 -26.73 -5.29
C LEU A 3 -2.99 -25.20 -5.59
N ARG A 4 -1.82 -24.53 -5.58
CA ARG A 4 -1.72 -23.09 -5.88
C ARG A 4 -1.88 -22.77 -7.39
N PHE A 5 -1.51 -23.70 -8.27
CA PHE A 5 -1.71 -23.51 -9.72
C PHE A 5 -3.19 -23.66 -10.11
N ALA A 6 -3.88 -24.64 -9.53
CA ALA A 6 -5.33 -24.83 -9.73
C ALA A 6 -6.15 -23.65 -9.16
N LEU A 7 -5.59 -22.91 -8.20
CA LEU A 7 -6.18 -21.70 -7.62
C LEU A 7 -6.22 -20.54 -8.63
N VAL A 8 -5.10 -20.33 -9.34
CA VAL A 8 -5.00 -19.28 -10.37
C VAL A 8 -5.93 -19.55 -11.54
N GLU A 9 -6.03 -20.82 -11.99
CA GLU A 9 -6.96 -21.20 -13.06
C GLU A 9 -8.44 -20.99 -12.67
N ARG A 10 -8.82 -21.21 -11.42
CA ARG A 10 -10.19 -20.93 -10.95
C ARG A 10 -10.52 -19.43 -10.93
N LEU A 11 -9.56 -18.57 -10.58
CA LEU A 11 -9.74 -17.11 -10.61
C LEU A 11 -9.99 -16.56 -12.03
N TRP A 12 -9.48 -17.24 -13.06
CA TRP A 12 -9.64 -16.82 -14.46
C TRP A 12 -10.91 -17.34 -15.15
N ILE A 13 -11.57 -18.36 -14.60
CA ILE A 13 -12.65 -19.11 -15.27
C ILE A 13 -14.05 -18.79 -14.72
N THR A 14 -14.15 -18.17 -13.53
CA THR A 14 -15.47 -17.84 -12.95
C THR A 14 -15.96 -16.44 -13.34
N GLU A 15 -17.23 -16.32 -13.66
CA GLU A 15 -17.98 -15.09 -13.92
C GLU A 15 -17.99 -14.14 -12.70
N GLY A 16 -16.85 -13.60 -12.31
CA GLY A 16 -16.70 -12.80 -11.11
C GLY A 16 -15.43 -11.97 -11.08
N MET A 17 -14.80 -11.76 -12.24
CA MET A 17 -13.65 -10.86 -12.33
C MET A 17 -14.07 -9.44 -11.94
N SER A 18 -13.17 -8.77 -11.20
CA SER A 18 -13.31 -7.38 -10.77
C SER A 18 -13.80 -6.47 -11.88
N SER A 19 -14.89 -5.76 -11.61
CA SER A 19 -15.55 -4.89 -12.57
C SER A 19 -14.97 -3.47 -12.53
N SER A 20 -15.34 -2.63 -13.52
CA SER A 20 -15.08 -1.19 -13.45
C SER A 20 -15.68 -0.56 -12.19
N THR A 21 -16.78 -1.11 -11.69
CA THR A 21 -17.46 -0.71 -10.45
C THR A 21 -16.57 -0.99 -9.23
N ASP A 22 -15.88 -2.14 -9.16
CA ASP A 22 -14.95 -2.44 -8.07
C ASP A 22 -13.79 -1.44 -8.03
N LEU A 23 -13.25 -1.10 -9.20
CA LEU A 23 -12.18 -0.12 -9.28
C LEU A 23 -12.63 1.25 -8.77
N GLU A 24 -13.82 1.71 -9.15
CA GLU A 24 -14.40 2.96 -8.67
C GLU A 24 -14.66 2.94 -7.16
N GLN A 25 -15.15 1.84 -6.62
CA GLN A 25 -15.37 1.66 -5.18
C GLN A 25 -14.04 1.70 -4.41
N ILE A 26 -13.01 0.98 -4.88
CA ILE A 26 -11.68 0.98 -4.28
C ILE A 26 -11.08 2.40 -4.29
N GLU A 27 -11.13 3.09 -5.43
CA GLU A 27 -10.59 4.45 -5.56
C GLU A 27 -11.27 5.43 -4.61
N SER A 28 -12.59 5.45 -4.59
CA SER A 28 -13.37 6.32 -3.71
C SER A 28 -13.11 6.01 -2.24
N ARG A 29 -13.04 4.73 -1.90
CA ARG A 29 -12.84 4.29 -0.52
C ARG A 29 -11.44 4.59 0.00
N ILE A 30 -10.39 4.43 -0.83
CA ILE A 30 -9.02 4.83 -0.46
C ILE A 30 -8.97 6.33 -0.13
N VAL A 31 -9.53 7.17 -0.99
CA VAL A 31 -9.54 8.64 -0.77
C VAL A 31 -10.25 8.99 0.54
N GLU A 32 -11.40 8.39 0.81
CA GLU A 32 -12.14 8.59 2.06
C GLU A 32 -11.32 8.19 3.29
N LEU A 33 -10.78 6.96 3.31
CA LEU A 33 -10.04 6.41 4.43
C LEU A 33 -8.74 7.19 4.70
N VAL A 34 -7.99 7.53 3.66
CA VAL A 34 -6.75 8.32 3.80
C VAL A 34 -7.08 9.71 4.30
N LYS A 35 -8.08 10.39 3.71
CA LYS A 35 -8.48 11.73 4.12
C LYS A 35 -8.93 11.77 5.58
N ASP A 36 -9.73 10.79 6.01
CA ASP A 36 -10.19 10.65 7.40
C ASP A 36 -9.00 10.55 8.37
N PHE A 37 -7.99 9.75 8.03
CA PHE A 37 -6.83 9.51 8.90
C PHE A 37 -5.87 10.71 8.98
N VAL A 38 -5.55 11.35 7.83
CA VAL A 38 -4.50 12.38 7.77
C VAL A 38 -4.99 13.78 8.08
N THR A 39 -6.30 14.02 8.10
CA THR A 39 -6.86 15.34 8.41
C THR A 39 -6.92 15.53 9.92
N PRO A 40 -6.26 16.56 10.50
CA PRO A 40 -6.38 16.85 11.92
C PRO A 40 -7.83 17.04 12.31
N HIS A 41 -8.25 16.44 13.42
CA HIS A 41 -9.59 16.62 13.96
C HIS A 41 -9.77 18.04 14.54
N ALA A 42 -11.02 18.49 14.67
CA ALA A 42 -11.35 19.84 15.13
C ALA A 42 -10.76 20.19 16.52
N ASP A 43 -10.56 19.16 17.34
CA ASP A 43 -9.98 19.29 18.69
C ASP A 43 -8.44 19.29 18.69
N ASP A 44 -7.80 19.00 17.55
CA ASP A 44 -6.35 19.01 17.43
C ASP A 44 -5.83 20.45 17.36
N ALA A 45 -5.09 20.86 18.36
CA ALA A 45 -4.56 22.22 18.48
C ALA A 45 -3.35 22.44 17.55
N VAL A 46 -3.59 22.58 16.25
CA VAL A 46 -2.56 22.96 15.29
C VAL A 46 -2.39 24.49 15.29
N ALA A 47 -1.16 24.95 15.57
CA ALA A 47 -0.85 26.37 15.51
C ALA A 47 -1.09 26.94 14.09
N SER A 48 -1.69 28.13 14.00
CA SER A 48 -2.05 28.75 12.72
C SER A 48 -0.86 28.89 11.76
N SER A 49 0.34 29.12 12.29
CA SER A 49 1.58 29.21 11.49
C SER A 49 2.04 27.88 10.88
N CYS A 50 1.54 26.74 11.37
CA CYS A 50 1.86 25.41 10.85
C CYS A 50 0.74 24.80 10.00
N LYS A 51 -0.43 25.45 9.99
CA LYS A 51 -1.64 24.90 9.37
C LYS A 51 -1.48 24.66 7.88
N ASP A 52 -0.91 25.61 7.15
CA ASP A 52 -0.75 25.50 5.70
C ASP A 52 0.12 24.32 5.30
N VAL A 53 1.17 24.02 6.08
CA VAL A 53 2.06 22.88 5.86
C VAL A 53 1.35 21.57 6.20
N ALA A 54 0.62 21.51 7.32
CA ALA A 54 -0.18 20.34 7.68
C ALA A 54 -1.24 20.02 6.61
N ASP A 55 -1.96 21.05 6.16
CA ASP A 55 -2.95 20.92 5.08
C ASP A 55 -2.30 20.49 3.75
N ALA A 56 -1.07 20.94 3.45
CA ALA A 56 -0.33 20.51 2.27
C ALA A 56 0.05 19.02 2.34
N VAL A 57 0.50 18.54 3.50
CA VAL A 57 0.80 17.11 3.70
C VAL A 57 -0.47 16.26 3.58
N ALA A 58 -1.59 16.70 4.17
CA ALA A 58 -2.87 15.98 4.07
C ALA A 58 -3.37 15.91 2.62
N ARG A 59 -3.29 17.01 1.86
CA ARG A 59 -3.61 17.01 0.42
C ARG A 59 -2.69 16.09 -0.37
N GLN A 60 -1.39 16.12 -0.08
CA GLN A 60 -0.41 15.26 -0.77
C GLN A 60 -0.64 13.77 -0.47
N ALA A 61 -1.08 13.41 0.74
CA ALA A 61 -1.46 12.03 1.08
C ALA A 61 -2.57 11.51 0.17
N VAL A 62 -3.63 12.31 -0.02
CA VAL A 62 -4.74 11.98 -0.93
C VAL A 62 -4.22 11.88 -2.37
N THR A 63 -3.48 12.90 -2.84
CA THR A 63 -2.96 12.93 -4.22
C THR A 63 -2.03 11.75 -4.53
N SER A 64 -1.17 11.36 -3.58
CA SER A 64 -0.27 10.20 -3.73
C SER A 64 -1.04 8.87 -3.75
N SER A 65 -2.20 8.84 -3.11
CA SER A 65 -3.07 7.66 -3.04
C SER A 65 -4.01 7.52 -4.24
N GLU A 66 -4.10 8.51 -5.12
CA GLU A 66 -4.92 8.45 -6.34
C GLU A 66 -4.25 7.66 -7.48
N GLY A 67 -5.08 7.04 -8.30
CA GLY A 67 -4.69 6.36 -9.54
C GLY A 67 -3.92 5.05 -9.33
N GLY A 68 -3.55 4.43 -10.43
CA GLY A 68 -2.92 3.12 -10.45
C GLY A 68 -3.89 2.02 -10.88
N LYS A 69 -3.38 0.80 -11.03
CA LYS A 69 -4.17 -0.36 -11.52
C LYS A 69 -4.94 -1.06 -10.41
N ARG A 70 -4.70 -0.72 -9.15
CA ARG A 70 -5.32 -1.36 -7.96
C ARG A 70 -5.27 -2.89 -7.95
N LEU A 71 -4.23 -3.45 -8.52
CA LEU A 71 -4.11 -4.90 -8.73
C LEU A 71 -4.21 -5.68 -7.42
N ARG A 72 -3.62 -5.17 -6.33
CA ARG A 72 -3.62 -5.86 -5.03
C ARG A 72 -5.01 -5.87 -4.41
N ALA A 73 -5.70 -4.74 -4.45
CA ALA A 73 -7.07 -4.64 -3.98
C ALA A 73 -8.01 -5.53 -4.78
N LEU A 74 -7.90 -5.51 -6.12
CA LEU A 74 -8.70 -6.36 -7.00
C LEU A 74 -8.45 -7.85 -6.71
N LEU A 75 -7.18 -8.27 -6.55
CA LEU A 75 -6.84 -9.64 -6.19
C LEU A 75 -7.41 -10.06 -4.83
N THR A 76 -7.41 -9.15 -3.84
CA THR A 76 -8.01 -9.42 -2.52
C THR A 76 -9.53 -9.65 -2.64
N LEU A 77 -10.23 -8.79 -3.40
CA LEU A 77 -11.68 -8.95 -3.62
C LEU A 77 -12.01 -10.21 -4.40
N ASP A 78 -11.26 -10.51 -5.45
CA ASP A 78 -11.47 -11.71 -6.27
C ASP A 78 -11.18 -12.99 -5.47
N SER A 79 -10.13 -12.99 -4.65
CA SER A 79 -9.83 -14.11 -3.75
C SER A 79 -10.95 -14.34 -2.74
N PHE A 80 -11.45 -13.26 -2.14
CA PHE A 80 -12.58 -13.36 -1.22
C PHE A 80 -13.82 -13.92 -1.91
N ARG A 81 -14.19 -13.42 -3.10
CA ARG A 81 -15.33 -13.93 -3.86
C ARG A 81 -15.18 -15.39 -4.26
N ALA A 82 -13.96 -15.82 -4.58
CA ALA A 82 -13.69 -17.20 -4.99
C ALA A 82 -13.75 -18.21 -3.84
N PHE A 83 -13.37 -17.81 -2.63
CA PHE A 83 -13.14 -18.75 -1.53
C PHE A 83 -14.06 -18.56 -0.31
N ALA A 84 -14.69 -17.41 -0.14
CA ALA A 84 -15.60 -17.19 0.98
C ALA A 84 -16.90 -17.97 0.80
N ALA A 85 -17.50 -18.40 1.92
CA ALA A 85 -18.84 -18.96 1.92
C ALA A 85 -19.87 -17.90 1.47
N ASP A 86 -20.96 -18.31 0.81
CA ASP A 86 -21.92 -17.38 0.23
C ASP A 86 -22.54 -16.42 1.27
N ALA A 87 -22.81 -16.88 2.48
CA ALA A 87 -23.30 -16.02 3.56
C ALA A 87 -22.28 -14.97 4.00
N ALA A 88 -20.97 -15.27 3.94
CA ALA A 88 -19.91 -14.34 4.28
C ALA A 88 -19.70 -13.30 3.18
N LYS A 89 -19.90 -13.65 1.93
CA LYS A 89 -19.69 -12.74 0.78
C LYS A 89 -20.48 -11.44 0.88
N GLU A 90 -21.70 -11.50 1.41
CA GLU A 90 -22.50 -10.29 1.62
C GLU A 90 -22.17 -9.60 2.96
N ALA A 91 -22.05 -10.38 4.04
CA ALA A 91 -21.87 -9.86 5.39
C ALA A 91 -20.51 -9.19 5.61
N ASP A 92 -19.44 -9.75 5.02
CA ASP A 92 -18.06 -9.34 5.26
C ASP A 92 -17.49 -8.44 4.15
N PHE A 93 -18.23 -8.20 3.06
CA PHE A 93 -17.71 -7.51 1.87
C PHE A 93 -17.10 -6.14 2.18
N ASP A 94 -17.79 -5.30 2.96
CA ASP A 94 -17.29 -3.96 3.31
C ASP A 94 -16.01 -4.01 4.15
N ALA A 95 -15.85 -5.03 4.99
CA ALA A 95 -14.65 -5.24 5.77
C ALA A 95 -13.48 -5.67 4.86
N VAL A 96 -13.76 -6.55 3.90
CA VAL A 96 -12.76 -7.01 2.93
C VAL A 96 -12.38 -5.90 1.95
N LEU A 97 -13.32 -5.04 1.56
CA LEU A 97 -13.03 -3.84 0.76
C LEU A 97 -12.09 -2.91 1.50
N ASP A 98 -12.31 -2.64 2.79
CA ASP A 98 -11.41 -1.84 3.60
C ASP A 98 -10.03 -2.49 3.72
N LEU A 99 -9.96 -3.81 3.90
CA LEU A 99 -8.69 -4.55 3.93
C LEU A 99 -7.94 -4.45 2.59
N ALA A 100 -8.66 -4.57 1.48
CA ALA A 100 -8.10 -4.39 0.14
C ALA A 100 -7.54 -2.97 -0.06
N CYS A 101 -8.27 -1.96 0.42
CA CYS A 101 -7.80 -0.57 0.43
C CYS A 101 -6.56 -0.39 1.31
N ALA A 102 -6.49 -1.05 2.47
CA ALA A 102 -5.32 -0.98 3.36
C ALA A 102 -4.03 -1.45 2.66
N VAL A 103 -4.09 -2.51 1.85
CA VAL A 103 -2.94 -3.01 1.07
C VAL A 103 -2.47 -1.96 0.04
N GLU A 104 -3.39 -1.26 -0.63
CA GLU A 104 -3.06 -0.20 -1.60
C GLU A 104 -2.52 1.06 -0.90
N VAL A 105 -3.03 1.41 0.29
CA VAL A 105 -2.50 2.53 1.09
C VAL A 105 -1.08 2.21 1.57
N PHE A 106 -0.82 0.98 2.01
CA PHE A 106 0.54 0.52 2.31
C PHE A 106 1.47 0.63 1.09
N GLN A 107 1.01 0.20 -0.09
CA GLN A 107 1.79 0.39 -1.31
C GLN A 107 2.12 1.86 -1.56
N THR A 108 1.17 2.77 -1.33
CA THR A 108 1.42 4.20 -1.50
C THR A 108 2.50 4.69 -0.53
N ALA A 109 2.45 4.27 0.74
CA ALA A 109 3.50 4.55 1.72
C ALA A 109 4.88 4.07 1.26
N ALA A 110 4.96 2.81 0.83
CA ALA A 110 6.19 2.22 0.32
C ALA A 110 6.75 2.99 -0.89
N LEU A 111 5.89 3.41 -1.83
CA LEU A 111 6.30 4.20 -3.00
C LEU A 111 6.76 5.62 -2.63
N VAL A 112 6.16 6.24 -1.61
CA VAL A 112 6.59 7.57 -1.12
C VAL A 112 7.99 7.49 -0.53
N HIS A 113 8.30 6.44 0.25
CA HIS A 113 9.65 6.22 0.79
C HIS A 113 10.65 5.85 -0.30
N ASP A 114 10.27 4.96 -1.22
CA ASP A 114 11.07 4.53 -2.36
C ASP A 114 11.50 5.73 -3.24
N ASP A 115 10.57 6.64 -3.54
CA ASP A 115 10.87 7.88 -4.28
C ASP A 115 11.90 8.79 -3.59
N ILE A 116 11.95 8.77 -2.26
CA ILE A 116 12.93 9.54 -1.48
C ILE A 116 14.29 8.84 -1.51
N ILE A 117 14.30 7.52 -1.37
CA ILE A 117 15.51 6.69 -1.40
C ILE A 117 16.19 6.78 -2.76
N ASP A 118 15.39 6.67 -3.84
CA ASP A 118 15.87 6.69 -5.23
C ASP A 118 16.06 8.12 -5.77
N ASP A 119 15.77 9.14 -4.97
CA ASP A 119 15.77 10.56 -5.38
C ASP A 119 14.93 10.82 -6.64
N SER A 120 13.81 10.13 -6.77
CA SER A 120 12.92 10.17 -7.95
C SER A 120 12.17 11.50 -8.03
N ASP A 121 12.23 12.16 -9.18
CA ASP A 121 11.51 13.43 -9.42
C ASP A 121 10.02 13.22 -9.66
N LEU A 122 9.63 12.12 -10.30
CA LEU A 122 8.27 11.87 -10.78
C LEU A 122 7.72 10.52 -10.33
N ARG A 123 6.42 10.51 -10.02
CA ARG A 123 5.62 9.31 -9.81
C ARG A 123 4.32 9.38 -10.63
N ARG A 124 4.08 8.41 -11.51
CA ARG A 124 2.89 8.37 -12.41
C ARG A 124 2.72 9.66 -13.23
N GLY A 125 3.83 10.27 -13.68
CA GLY A 125 3.83 11.50 -14.47
C GLY A 125 3.56 12.80 -13.70
N ARG A 126 3.44 12.73 -12.37
CA ARG A 126 3.34 13.89 -11.45
C ARG A 126 4.62 13.99 -10.62
N PRO A 127 4.95 15.16 -10.03
CA PRO A 127 6.02 15.24 -9.05
C PRO A 127 5.85 14.20 -7.95
N SER A 128 6.95 13.55 -7.54
CA SER A 128 6.97 12.69 -6.37
C SER A 128 6.56 13.47 -5.11
N ALA A 129 6.10 12.78 -4.07
CA ALA A 129 5.53 13.45 -2.90
C ALA A 129 6.51 14.43 -2.26
N HIS A 130 7.77 14.04 -2.08
CA HIS A 130 8.79 14.91 -1.49
C HIS A 130 9.13 16.12 -2.39
N ARG A 131 9.11 15.96 -3.73
CA ARG A 131 9.31 17.06 -4.68
C ARG A 131 8.14 18.05 -4.68
N ALA A 132 6.90 17.55 -4.61
CA ALA A 132 5.72 18.40 -4.50
C ALA A 132 5.74 19.23 -3.20
N LEU A 133 6.08 18.60 -2.07
CA LEU A 133 6.19 19.27 -0.77
C LEU A 133 7.37 20.24 -0.71
N ALA A 134 8.50 19.91 -1.34
CA ALA A 134 9.65 20.82 -1.48
C ALA A 134 9.27 22.09 -2.26
N SER A 135 8.53 21.96 -3.36
CA SER A 135 8.05 23.11 -4.14
C SER A 135 7.12 24.00 -3.30
N GLY A 136 6.23 23.41 -2.52
CA GLY A 136 5.29 24.17 -1.66
C GLY A 136 5.96 24.87 -0.47
N THR A 137 7.09 24.36 0.01
CA THR A 137 7.85 24.92 1.14
C THR A 137 9.09 25.70 0.72
N HIS A 138 9.42 25.75 -0.58
CA HIS A 138 10.64 26.32 -1.14
C HIS A 138 11.93 25.79 -0.48
N SER A 139 11.92 24.51 -0.06
CA SER A 139 13.05 23.86 0.62
C SER A 139 13.07 22.36 0.37
N ASP A 140 14.11 21.87 -0.31
CA ASP A 140 14.29 20.44 -0.58
C ASP A 140 14.48 19.63 0.72
N ALA A 141 15.19 20.19 1.70
CA ALA A 141 15.37 19.51 2.99
C ALA A 141 14.05 19.35 3.74
N ILE A 142 13.21 20.39 3.77
CA ILE A 142 11.88 20.32 4.40
C ILE A 142 10.97 19.40 3.59
N GLY A 143 10.95 19.50 2.26
CA GLY A 143 10.16 18.64 1.40
C GLY A 143 10.48 17.15 1.57
N ARG A 144 11.77 16.81 1.67
CA ARG A 144 12.23 15.44 1.97
C ARG A 144 11.77 14.99 3.36
N GLY A 145 11.92 15.80 4.39
CA GLY A 145 11.45 15.50 5.74
C GLY A 145 9.94 15.29 5.82
N LEU A 146 9.16 16.17 5.16
CA LEU A 146 7.71 16.02 5.07
C LEU A 146 7.29 14.78 4.27
N GLY A 147 8.06 14.42 3.22
CA GLY A 147 7.85 13.19 2.47
C GLY A 147 8.04 11.94 3.33
N ILE A 148 9.06 11.89 4.19
CA ILE A 148 9.27 10.80 5.15
C ILE A 148 8.06 10.69 6.09
N MET A 149 7.66 11.80 6.71
CA MET A 149 6.50 11.80 7.61
C MET A 149 5.21 11.41 6.89
N LEU A 150 5.02 11.82 5.64
CA LEU A 150 3.88 11.40 4.82
C LEU A 150 3.87 9.88 4.60
N GLY A 151 5.02 9.28 4.27
CA GLY A 151 5.14 7.84 4.14
C GLY A 151 4.79 7.10 5.45
N ASP A 152 5.29 7.59 6.59
CA ASP A 152 4.99 7.03 7.91
C ASP A 152 3.49 7.15 8.27
N MET A 153 2.88 8.30 7.97
CA MET A 153 1.44 8.50 8.18
C MET A 153 0.61 7.54 7.34
N LEU A 154 0.95 7.33 6.07
CA LEU A 154 0.26 6.38 5.18
C LEU A 154 0.48 4.93 5.64
N ALA A 155 1.69 4.56 6.07
CA ALA A 155 1.95 3.23 6.62
C ALA A 155 1.11 2.97 7.88
N THR A 156 1.06 3.94 8.80
CA THR A 156 0.23 3.85 10.00
C THR A 156 -1.26 3.82 9.67
N SER A 157 -1.71 4.64 8.70
CA SER A 157 -3.10 4.62 8.19
C SER A 157 -3.47 3.23 7.67
N SER A 158 -2.59 2.58 6.89
CA SER A 158 -2.84 1.24 6.37
C SER A 158 -3.06 0.21 7.48
N VAL A 159 -2.26 0.28 8.55
CA VAL A 159 -2.40 -0.59 9.73
C VAL A 159 -3.70 -0.31 10.47
N ASP A 160 -4.08 0.95 10.65
CA ASP A 160 -5.33 1.33 11.30
C ASP A 160 -6.55 0.83 10.50
N ILE A 161 -6.55 1.03 9.18
CA ILE A 161 -7.61 0.55 8.29
C ILE A 161 -7.73 -0.97 8.39
N ALA A 162 -6.60 -1.70 8.28
CA ALA A 162 -6.59 -3.16 8.36
C ALA A 162 -7.09 -3.67 9.72
N ASN A 163 -6.70 -3.04 10.82
CA ASN A 163 -7.18 -3.38 12.15
C ASN A 163 -8.69 -3.14 12.31
N ARG A 164 -9.20 -2.00 11.82
CA ARG A 164 -10.64 -1.70 11.85
C ARG A 164 -11.44 -2.70 11.00
N ALA A 165 -10.93 -3.07 9.83
CA ALA A 165 -11.51 -4.07 8.96
C ALA A 165 -11.52 -5.46 9.63
N ALA A 166 -10.37 -5.90 10.16
CA ALA A 166 -10.22 -7.20 10.79
C ALA A 166 -11.17 -7.43 11.97
N ARG A 167 -11.44 -6.39 12.78
CA ARG A 167 -12.40 -6.48 13.90
C ARG A 167 -13.82 -6.83 13.49
N ARG A 168 -14.17 -6.64 12.22
CA ARG A 168 -15.48 -7.02 11.66
C ARG A 168 -15.51 -8.43 11.08
N LEU A 169 -14.34 -9.10 11.03
CA LEU A 169 -14.17 -10.44 10.47
C LEU A 169 -14.02 -11.49 11.58
N SER A 170 -14.45 -12.72 11.30
CA SER A 170 -14.41 -13.83 12.28
C SER A 170 -13.01 -14.28 12.66
N ARG A 171 -11.98 -14.01 11.81
CA ARG A 171 -10.57 -14.40 12.04
C ARG A 171 -9.67 -13.17 12.19
N SER A 172 -10.08 -12.25 13.03
CA SER A 172 -9.42 -10.95 13.22
C SER A 172 -7.90 -11.05 13.44
N ASP A 173 -7.46 -11.91 14.37
CA ASP A 173 -6.04 -12.03 14.73
C ASP A 173 -5.20 -12.59 13.58
N ASP A 174 -5.74 -13.53 12.80
CA ASP A 174 -5.07 -14.09 11.64
C ASP A 174 -4.90 -13.02 10.53
N VAL A 175 -5.94 -12.22 10.29
CA VAL A 175 -5.91 -11.14 9.30
C VAL A 175 -4.88 -10.08 9.69
N VAL A 176 -4.89 -9.64 10.95
CA VAL A 176 -3.90 -8.67 11.47
C VAL A 176 -2.48 -9.26 11.40
N GLY A 177 -2.31 -10.52 11.80
CA GLY A 177 -1.02 -11.20 11.74
C GLY A 177 -0.47 -11.31 10.31
N ALA A 178 -1.32 -11.66 9.34
CA ALA A 178 -0.95 -11.74 7.92
C ALA A 178 -0.56 -10.35 7.37
N PHE A 179 -1.35 -9.31 7.70
CA PHE A 179 -1.09 -7.94 7.25
C PHE A 179 0.24 -7.39 7.78
N LEU A 180 0.51 -7.56 9.08
CA LEU A 180 1.78 -7.15 9.70
C LEU A 180 2.98 -7.97 9.18
N THR A 181 2.78 -9.26 8.87
CA THR A 181 3.80 -10.09 8.24
C THR A 181 4.15 -9.54 6.85
N MET A 182 3.15 -9.19 6.06
CA MET A 182 3.33 -8.56 4.76
C MET A 182 4.15 -7.25 4.87
N HIS A 183 3.80 -6.36 5.80
CA HIS A 183 4.56 -5.13 6.06
C HIS A 183 6.04 -5.42 6.31
N ARG A 184 6.31 -6.27 7.30
CA ARG A 184 7.68 -6.66 7.66
C ARG A 184 8.46 -7.24 6.48
N GLU A 185 7.82 -8.08 5.68
CA GLU A 185 8.47 -8.70 4.52
C GLU A 185 8.87 -7.67 3.47
N VAL A 186 8.00 -6.70 3.17
CA VAL A 186 8.31 -5.62 2.21
C VAL A 186 9.42 -4.71 2.73
N GLU A 187 9.40 -4.37 4.02
CA GLU A 187 10.44 -3.54 4.65
C GLU A 187 11.81 -4.24 4.62
N ILE A 188 11.86 -5.54 4.94
CA ILE A 188 13.07 -6.35 4.76
C ILE A 188 13.48 -6.36 3.28
N GLY A 189 12.53 -6.52 2.37
CA GLY A 189 12.77 -6.49 0.93
C GLY A 189 13.42 -5.19 0.46
N GLN A 190 13.01 -4.05 1.01
CA GLN A 190 13.63 -2.75 0.72
C GLN A 190 15.07 -2.66 1.25
N VAL A 191 15.33 -3.19 2.44
CA VAL A 191 16.72 -3.28 2.97
C VAL A 191 17.58 -4.15 2.07
N LEU A 192 17.06 -5.29 1.60
CA LEU A 192 17.78 -6.17 0.69
C LEU A 192 18.05 -5.53 -0.68
N ASP A 193 17.11 -4.73 -1.18
CA ASP A 193 17.25 -4.01 -2.45
C ASP A 193 18.43 -3.04 -2.40
N LEU A 194 18.53 -2.24 -1.34
CA LEU A 194 19.66 -1.37 -1.11
C LEU A 194 20.97 -2.15 -0.90
N ALA A 195 20.90 -3.30 -0.22
CA ALA A 195 22.10 -4.12 0.05
C ALA A 195 22.69 -4.75 -1.23
N VAL A 196 21.84 -5.06 -2.22
CA VAL A 196 22.30 -5.62 -3.52
C VAL A 196 23.20 -4.64 -4.27
N GLU A 197 22.99 -3.34 -4.13
CA GLU A 197 23.84 -2.31 -4.75
C GLU A 197 25.29 -2.33 -4.24
N LEU A 198 25.52 -2.92 -3.06
CA LEU A 198 26.85 -3.07 -2.47
C LEU A 198 27.57 -4.34 -2.91
N ASN A 199 26.89 -5.24 -3.64
CA ASN A 199 27.48 -6.50 -4.07
C ASN A 199 28.50 -6.29 -5.19
N PRO A 200 29.65 -7.00 -5.17
CA PRO A 200 30.58 -7.03 -6.29
C PRO A 200 29.88 -7.57 -7.55
N LEU A 201 30.24 -7.05 -8.72
CA LEU A 201 29.68 -7.46 -10.01
C LEU A 201 30.40 -8.65 -10.65
N ASP A 202 31.25 -9.35 -9.89
CA ASP A 202 32.12 -10.43 -10.37
C ASP A 202 31.53 -11.84 -10.19
N ASP A 203 30.41 -11.97 -9.47
CA ASP A 203 29.66 -13.24 -9.33
C ASP A 203 28.23 -13.11 -9.86
N PRO A 204 28.00 -13.46 -11.16
CA PRO A 204 26.67 -13.38 -11.76
C PRO A 204 25.63 -14.30 -11.12
N GLU A 205 26.03 -15.45 -10.58
CA GLU A 205 25.10 -16.38 -9.92
C GLU A 205 24.61 -15.81 -8.59
N GLU A 206 25.50 -15.18 -7.81
CA GLU A 206 25.12 -14.50 -6.57
C GLU A 206 24.21 -13.31 -6.86
N LEU A 207 24.50 -12.50 -7.90
CA LEU A 207 23.65 -11.37 -8.29
C LEU A 207 22.23 -11.83 -8.67
N VAL A 208 22.10 -12.93 -9.41
CA VAL A 208 20.79 -13.50 -9.74
C VAL A 208 20.07 -13.98 -8.49
N ARG A 209 20.75 -14.67 -7.56
CA ARG A 209 20.16 -15.11 -6.30
C ARG A 209 19.68 -13.92 -5.44
N ALA A 210 20.50 -12.90 -5.33
CA ALA A 210 20.20 -11.68 -4.58
C ALA A 210 18.97 -10.96 -5.18
N SER A 211 18.94 -10.78 -6.50
CA SER A 211 17.82 -10.14 -7.21
C SER A 211 16.51 -10.91 -7.05
N LEU A 212 16.55 -12.24 -7.16
CA LEU A 212 15.37 -13.09 -6.92
C LEU A 212 14.90 -13.02 -5.46
N ASN A 213 15.83 -12.86 -4.54
CA ASN A 213 15.51 -12.70 -3.13
C ASN A 213 14.82 -11.35 -2.86
N VAL A 214 15.34 -10.26 -3.42
CA VAL A 214 14.69 -8.94 -3.39
C VAL A 214 13.28 -9.03 -3.98
N PHE A 215 13.13 -9.60 -5.18
CA PHE A 215 11.83 -9.77 -5.82
C PHE A 215 10.84 -10.52 -4.92
N ARG A 216 11.30 -11.58 -4.25
CA ARG A 216 10.45 -12.35 -3.34
C ARG A 216 9.93 -11.51 -2.17
N TRP A 217 10.82 -10.76 -1.52
CA TRP A 217 10.49 -10.02 -0.31
C TRP A 217 9.83 -8.67 -0.61
N LYS A 218 10.42 -7.87 -1.51
CA LYS A 218 9.94 -6.51 -1.84
C LYS A 218 8.66 -6.52 -2.69
N THR A 219 8.45 -7.54 -3.56
CA THR A 219 7.39 -7.49 -4.57
C THR A 219 6.38 -8.61 -4.46
N ALA A 220 6.82 -9.88 -4.49
CA ALA A 220 5.90 -11.02 -4.58
C ALA A 220 5.06 -11.19 -3.32
N SER A 221 5.62 -10.91 -2.13
CA SER A 221 4.93 -11.06 -0.86
C SER A 221 3.63 -10.26 -0.84
N TYR A 222 3.68 -8.95 -1.05
CA TYR A 222 2.50 -8.09 -0.92
C TYR A 222 1.69 -7.93 -2.21
N THR A 223 2.25 -8.31 -3.36
CA THR A 223 1.52 -8.20 -4.64
C THR A 223 0.64 -9.41 -4.91
N THR A 224 1.09 -10.61 -4.54
CA THR A 224 0.39 -11.85 -4.88
C THR A 224 0.15 -12.79 -3.71
N ILE A 225 1.04 -12.84 -2.71
CA ILE A 225 0.93 -13.81 -1.62
C ILE A 225 -0.08 -13.34 -0.56
N ALA A 226 0.04 -12.09 -0.12
CA ALA A 226 -0.84 -11.54 0.91
C ALA A 226 -2.28 -11.28 0.42
N PRO A 227 -2.54 -10.82 -0.84
CA PRO A 227 -3.90 -10.67 -1.37
C PRO A 227 -4.67 -11.97 -1.58
N LEU A 228 -3.97 -13.13 -1.70
CA LEU A 228 -4.56 -14.46 -1.89
C LEU A 228 -4.78 -15.20 -0.58
#